data_679c2b4b81a75c3f6e6fd1756369dfa2
#
_entry.id   679c2b4b81a75c3f6e6fd1756369dfa2
#
_cell.length_a   1.000
_cell.length_b   1.000
_cell.length_c   1.000
_cell.angle_alpha   90.00
_cell.angle_beta   90.00
_cell.angle_gamma   90.00
#
_symmetry.space_group_name_H-M   'P 1'
#
loop_
_entity.id
_entity.type
_entity.pdbx_description
1 polymer ?
#
loop_
_entity_poly.entity_id
_entity_poly.type
_entity_poly.pdbx_seq_one_letter_code
_entity_poly.pdbx_strand_id
1 'polypeptide(L)'
;MASMKIGLIDVDGHNFPNLALMRISAYHKANGDEVEWWWSDLVHYDIVYMSKIFSDAYTKDVPEPINADKVIKGGTGYCITLGADGKEHFDKSKNLSLPEDVERCFPDYSIYPQFNFAVSMTSRGCPRGCSFCHVAAKEGRCAVKVANVSDFWNGQKEIRILDPNITACKEKRDLMRQYKETGAILDFTQGLDIRLLNDDDIADINEMRLRTLHFAWDNPKDDLETKFRNFANGFRRKSNIGMVYCLTNFDSTMEENLYRIYTLRDMGYKPYVMVYDKPHAPKEIKQLQRWCNNKIIFNSCKRFEDYIQ
;
A
#
# COMPACT_ATOMS: atom_id res chain seq x y z
N MET A 1 19.95 -30.32 11.98
CA MET A 1 19.75 -29.43 13.13
C MET A 1 18.42 -29.81 13.77
N ALA A 2 18.19 -29.56 15.07
CA ALA A 2 16.87 -29.77 15.64
C ALA A 2 15.88 -28.78 14.99
N SER A 3 14.63 -29.20 14.79
CA SER A 3 13.55 -28.34 14.28
C SER A 3 13.26 -27.28 15.33
N MET A 4 13.19 -26.01 14.90
CA MET A 4 12.80 -24.89 15.76
C MET A 4 11.28 -24.71 15.75
N LYS A 5 10.74 -24.18 16.85
CA LYS A 5 9.35 -23.72 16.92
C LYS A 5 9.28 -22.22 16.77
N ILE A 6 8.62 -21.78 15.71
CA ILE A 6 8.54 -20.37 15.28
C ILE A 6 7.12 -19.83 15.50
N GLY A 7 7.01 -18.76 16.27
CA GLY A 7 5.77 -18.03 16.46
C GLY A 7 5.69 -16.80 15.55
N LEU A 8 4.52 -16.53 15.00
CA LEU A 8 4.25 -15.33 14.18
C LEU A 8 3.18 -14.44 14.86
N ILE A 9 3.43 -13.14 14.89
CA ILE A 9 2.47 -12.14 15.38
C ILE A 9 2.28 -11.07 14.30
N ASP A 10 1.07 -10.99 13.76
CA ASP A 10 0.64 -9.89 12.91
C ASP A 10 -0.02 -8.83 13.79
N VAL A 11 0.75 -7.79 14.15
CA VAL A 11 0.34 -6.75 15.11
C VAL A 11 -0.81 -5.90 14.57
N ASP A 12 -0.89 -5.74 13.24
CA ASP A 12 -1.97 -4.98 12.59
C ASP A 12 -3.24 -5.81 12.39
N GLY A 13 -3.19 -7.09 12.75
CA GLY A 13 -4.29 -8.03 12.61
C GLY A 13 -4.40 -8.64 11.21
N HIS A 14 -5.24 -9.66 11.11
CA HIS A 14 -5.31 -10.53 9.93
C HIS A 14 -6.28 -10.03 8.84
N ASN A 15 -6.47 -8.70 8.73
CA ASN A 15 -7.38 -8.11 7.73
C ASN A 15 -6.76 -7.96 6.33
N PHE A 16 -5.44 -8.10 6.25
CA PHE A 16 -4.67 -8.12 5.01
C PHE A 16 -3.41 -8.95 5.21
N PRO A 17 -2.95 -9.74 4.20
CA PRO A 17 -1.77 -10.57 4.36
C PRO A 17 -0.49 -9.77 4.62
N ASN A 18 0.26 -10.14 5.63
CA ASN A 18 1.57 -9.54 5.93
C ASN A 18 2.66 -10.31 5.15
N LEU A 19 3.15 -9.70 4.07
CA LEU A 19 4.11 -10.33 3.16
C LEU A 19 5.41 -10.75 3.86
N ALA A 20 5.88 -9.97 4.85
CA ALA A 20 7.10 -10.33 5.59
C ALA A 20 6.91 -11.63 6.38
N LEU A 21 5.79 -11.76 7.10
CA LEU A 21 5.47 -12.98 7.84
C LEU A 21 5.26 -14.19 6.93
N MET A 22 4.65 -13.98 5.75
CA MET A 22 4.49 -15.06 4.75
C MET A 22 5.84 -15.58 4.26
N ARG A 23 6.83 -14.71 4.03
CA ARG A 23 8.18 -15.10 3.61
C ARG A 23 8.98 -15.76 4.72
N ILE A 24 8.88 -15.23 5.95
CA ILE A 24 9.47 -15.83 7.14
C ILE A 24 8.92 -17.25 7.35
N SER A 25 7.59 -17.41 7.25
CA SER A 25 6.96 -18.73 7.34
C SER A 25 7.49 -19.69 6.29
N ALA A 26 7.55 -19.26 5.03
CA ALA A 26 8.05 -20.08 3.93
C ALA A 26 9.51 -20.51 4.16
N TYR A 27 10.35 -19.57 4.58
CA TYR A 27 11.77 -19.84 4.88
C TYR A 27 11.93 -20.88 5.97
N HIS A 28 11.28 -20.71 7.12
CA HIS A 28 11.39 -21.62 8.24
C HIS A 28 10.83 -23.02 7.92
N LYS A 29 9.66 -23.08 7.26
CA LYS A 29 9.09 -24.35 6.82
C LYS A 29 10.01 -25.11 5.84
N ALA A 30 10.67 -24.38 4.93
CA ALA A 30 11.64 -24.98 4.00
C ALA A 30 12.88 -25.54 4.71
N ASN A 31 13.24 -25.00 5.88
CA ASN A 31 14.30 -25.50 6.73
C ASN A 31 13.86 -26.60 7.70
N GLY A 32 12.59 -27.01 7.68
CA GLY A 32 12.04 -28.06 8.53
C GLY A 32 11.60 -27.61 9.91
N ASP A 33 11.44 -26.30 10.11
CA ASP A 33 10.96 -25.73 11.37
C ASP A 33 9.43 -25.81 11.45
N GLU A 34 8.89 -25.89 12.67
CA GLU A 34 7.47 -25.78 12.96
C GLU A 34 7.06 -24.31 13.03
N VAL A 35 6.13 -23.86 12.17
CA VAL A 35 5.69 -22.45 12.11
C VAL A 35 4.19 -22.36 12.36
N GLU A 36 3.83 -21.55 13.33
CA GLU A 36 2.42 -21.27 13.65
C GLU A 36 2.21 -19.80 14.07
N TRP A 37 0.94 -19.38 14.13
CA TRP A 37 0.61 -18.13 14.82
C TRP A 37 0.92 -18.28 16.30
N TRP A 38 1.60 -17.31 16.90
CA TRP A 38 1.84 -17.27 18.33
C TRP A 38 0.50 -17.33 19.08
N TRP A 39 0.44 -18.25 20.00
CA TRP A 39 -0.82 -18.55 20.68
C TRP A 39 -0.88 -17.98 22.12
N SER A 40 0.15 -18.24 22.93
CA SER A 40 0.24 -17.78 24.32
C SER A 40 1.62 -18.07 24.91
N ASP A 41 1.93 -17.46 26.04
CA ASP A 41 3.14 -17.72 26.81
C ASP A 41 3.12 -19.07 27.55
N LEU A 42 2.08 -19.89 27.42
CA LEU A 42 2.07 -21.27 27.88
C LEU A 42 2.86 -22.19 26.92
N VAL A 43 3.09 -21.77 25.71
CA VAL A 43 3.88 -22.49 24.71
C VAL A 43 5.24 -21.80 24.59
N HIS A 44 6.32 -22.61 24.63
CA HIS A 44 7.67 -22.11 24.39
C HIS A 44 7.93 -22.02 22.87
N TYR A 45 8.56 -20.92 22.46
CA TYR A 45 9.01 -20.70 21.08
C TYR A 45 10.51 -20.41 21.07
N ASP A 46 11.23 -21.00 20.10
CA ASP A 46 12.64 -20.64 19.89
C ASP A 46 12.75 -19.20 19.35
N ILE A 47 11.87 -18.82 18.40
CA ILE A 47 11.84 -17.46 17.87
C ILE A 47 10.38 -17.03 17.68
N VAL A 48 10.05 -15.79 18.08
CA VAL A 48 8.81 -15.14 17.72
C VAL A 48 9.10 -13.92 16.85
N TYR A 49 8.45 -13.85 15.67
CA TYR A 49 8.49 -12.69 14.79
C TYR A 49 7.23 -11.85 14.97
N MET A 50 7.40 -10.59 15.30
CA MET A 50 6.34 -9.60 15.40
C MET A 50 6.45 -8.62 14.24
N SER A 51 5.44 -8.52 13.40
CA SER A 51 5.41 -7.59 12.28
C SER A 51 4.33 -6.55 12.44
N LYS A 52 4.71 -5.26 12.31
CA LYS A 52 3.84 -4.10 12.43
C LYS A 52 4.07 -3.15 11.27
N ILE A 53 3.01 -2.82 10.53
CA ILE A 53 3.06 -1.98 9.34
C ILE A 53 2.69 -0.53 9.66
N PHE A 54 1.65 -0.33 10.47
CA PHE A 54 1.14 1.00 10.83
C PHE A 54 1.78 1.51 12.12
N SER A 55 1.91 2.84 12.24
CA SER A 55 2.43 3.49 13.43
C SER A 55 1.49 3.34 14.63
N ASP A 56 1.98 3.71 15.83
CA ASP A 56 1.19 3.69 17.07
C ASP A 56 -0.04 4.61 17.04
N ALA A 57 -0.10 5.56 16.11
CA ALA A 57 -1.27 6.39 15.89
C ALA A 57 -2.47 5.59 15.34
N TYR A 58 -2.19 4.51 14.61
CA TYR A 58 -3.21 3.68 13.97
C TYR A 58 -3.34 2.30 14.59
N THR A 59 -2.23 1.65 14.93
CA THR A 59 -2.21 0.32 15.53
C THR A 59 -1.36 0.34 16.80
N LYS A 60 -1.96 0.06 17.94
CA LYS A 60 -1.21 -0.09 19.20
C LYS A 60 -0.35 -1.35 19.15
N ASP A 61 0.85 -1.26 19.73
CA ASP A 61 1.70 -2.44 19.89
C ASP A 61 1.07 -3.44 20.86
N VAL A 62 1.41 -4.70 20.69
CA VAL A 62 1.02 -5.78 21.60
C VAL A 62 2.20 -6.15 22.51
N PRO A 63 1.93 -6.69 23.72
CA PRO A 63 3.00 -7.15 24.61
C PRO A 63 3.91 -8.17 23.93
N GLU A 64 5.20 -8.09 24.21
CA GLU A 64 6.16 -9.09 23.73
C GLU A 64 5.95 -10.42 24.47
N PRO A 65 6.01 -11.55 23.72
CA PRO A 65 6.03 -12.87 24.34
C PRO A 65 7.17 -13.02 25.36
N ILE A 66 6.87 -13.56 26.53
CA ILE A 66 7.85 -13.78 27.60
C ILE A 66 8.41 -15.20 27.60
N ASN A 67 7.75 -16.14 26.93
CA ASN A 67 8.21 -17.53 26.80
C ASN A 67 8.73 -17.83 25.39
N ALA A 68 9.73 -17.03 24.98
CA ALA A 68 10.44 -17.21 23.74
C ALA A 68 11.94 -16.93 23.96
N ASP A 69 12.82 -17.73 23.33
CA ASP A 69 14.26 -17.51 23.45
C ASP A 69 14.67 -16.21 22.73
N LYS A 70 13.98 -15.88 21.66
CA LYS A 70 14.20 -14.65 20.89
C LYS A 70 12.92 -14.06 20.36
N VAL A 71 12.77 -12.73 20.50
CA VAL A 71 11.71 -11.95 19.86
C VAL A 71 12.32 -11.00 18.84
N ILE A 72 11.82 -11.03 17.59
CA ILE A 72 12.29 -10.17 16.50
C ILE A 72 11.13 -9.30 16.03
N LYS A 73 11.27 -7.99 16.22
CA LYS A 73 10.27 -6.98 15.81
C LYS A 73 10.69 -6.35 14.51
N GLY A 74 9.78 -6.31 13.52
CA GLY A 74 10.04 -5.72 12.22
C GLY A 74 8.82 -5.06 11.60
N GLY A 75 9.03 -4.39 10.49
CA GLY A 75 8.01 -3.66 9.75
C GLY A 75 8.04 -2.16 9.96
N THR A 76 7.39 -1.43 9.06
CA THR A 76 7.43 0.04 9.00
C THR A 76 6.92 0.71 10.27
N GLY A 77 5.90 0.13 10.91
CA GLY A 77 5.28 0.69 12.12
C GLY A 77 6.25 0.85 13.29
N TYR A 78 7.22 -0.05 13.44
CA TYR A 78 8.26 0.07 14.47
C TYR A 78 9.34 1.12 14.16
N CYS A 79 9.41 1.56 12.90
CA CYS A 79 10.35 2.59 12.45
C CYS A 79 9.76 4.00 12.52
N ILE A 80 8.47 4.13 12.78
CA ILE A 80 7.80 5.43 12.82
C ILE A 80 7.71 5.91 14.27
N THR A 81 8.22 7.11 14.50
CA THR A 81 8.15 7.80 15.81
C THR A 81 7.42 9.12 15.64
N LEU A 82 6.63 9.48 16.64
CA LEU A 82 6.01 10.81 16.70
C LEU A 82 7.04 11.80 17.24
N GLY A 83 7.38 12.81 16.43
CA GLY A 83 8.29 13.88 16.82
C GLY A 83 7.64 14.90 17.74
N ALA A 84 8.48 15.78 18.32
CA ALA A 84 8.01 16.91 19.14
C ALA A 84 7.17 17.93 18.34
N ASP A 85 7.28 17.91 17.01
CA ASP A 85 6.47 18.69 16.06
C ASP A 85 5.09 18.08 15.80
N GLY A 86 4.75 16.96 16.44
CA GLY A 86 3.51 16.21 16.25
C GLY A 86 3.43 15.42 14.94
N LYS A 87 4.54 15.35 14.18
CA LYS A 87 4.59 14.62 12.90
C LYS A 87 5.26 13.26 13.06
N GLU A 88 4.89 12.35 12.18
CA GLU A 88 5.53 11.04 12.09
C GLU A 88 6.87 11.16 11.35
N HIS A 89 7.92 10.61 11.96
CA HIS A 89 9.27 10.54 11.41
C HIS A 89 9.70 9.09 11.25
N PHE A 90 10.30 8.76 10.10
CA PHE A 90 10.85 7.43 9.84
C PHE A 90 12.29 7.34 10.36
N ASP A 91 12.50 6.48 11.35
CA ASP A 91 13.81 6.18 11.92
C ASP A 91 14.45 5.01 11.15
N LYS A 92 15.38 5.35 10.25
CA LYS A 92 16.08 4.36 9.42
C LYS A 92 16.91 3.38 10.25
N SER A 93 17.38 3.77 11.46
CA SER A 93 18.20 2.91 12.32
C SER A 93 17.43 1.69 12.85
N LYS A 94 16.09 1.80 12.92
CA LYS A 94 15.19 0.73 13.36
C LYS A 94 14.69 -0.14 12.21
N ASN A 95 15.03 0.19 10.97
CA ASN A 95 14.55 -0.55 9.82
C ASN A 95 15.31 -1.88 9.66
N LEU A 96 14.68 -2.96 10.08
CA LEU A 96 15.18 -4.31 9.85
C LEU A 96 14.70 -4.79 8.48
N SER A 97 15.63 -4.96 7.56
CA SER A 97 15.37 -5.65 6.30
C SER A 97 15.37 -7.17 6.53
N LEU A 98 14.53 -7.88 5.81
CA LEU A 98 14.62 -9.34 5.79
C LEU A 98 15.97 -9.76 5.18
N PRO A 99 16.60 -10.83 5.67
CA PRO A 99 17.71 -11.46 4.98
C PRO A 99 17.34 -11.82 3.53
N GLU A 100 18.30 -11.81 2.62
CA GLU A 100 18.07 -12.00 1.19
C GLU A 100 17.44 -13.37 0.86
N ASP A 101 17.84 -14.42 1.57
CA ASP A 101 17.29 -15.76 1.46
C ASP A 101 15.83 -15.84 1.89
N VAL A 102 15.44 -15.10 2.93
CA VAL A 102 14.04 -14.95 3.35
C VAL A 102 13.25 -14.09 2.37
N GLU A 103 13.83 -12.97 1.92
CA GLU A 103 13.17 -12.03 0.99
C GLU A 103 12.84 -12.68 -0.36
N ARG A 104 13.62 -13.68 -0.79
CA ARG A 104 13.41 -14.43 -2.03
C ARG A 104 12.45 -15.63 -1.91
N CYS A 105 12.02 -15.97 -0.70
CA CYS A 105 11.05 -17.05 -0.54
C CYS A 105 9.73 -16.75 -1.23
N PHE A 106 9.17 -17.74 -1.91
CA PHE A 106 7.79 -17.68 -2.38
C PHE A 106 6.86 -17.54 -1.17
N PRO A 107 5.94 -16.55 -1.14
CA PRO A 107 5.13 -16.28 0.04
C PRO A 107 4.28 -17.50 0.45
N ASP A 108 4.29 -17.81 1.74
CA ASP A 108 3.44 -18.88 2.28
C ASP A 108 2.00 -18.39 2.46
N TYR A 109 1.17 -18.61 1.46
CA TYR A 109 -0.25 -18.26 1.50
C TYR A 109 -1.06 -19.09 2.50
N SER A 110 -0.53 -20.22 3.00
CA SER A 110 -1.26 -21.10 3.91
C SER A 110 -1.51 -20.48 5.28
N ILE A 111 -0.69 -19.51 5.69
CA ILE A 111 -0.89 -18.81 6.97
C ILE A 111 -2.03 -17.76 6.93
N TYR A 112 -2.55 -17.43 5.73
CA TYR A 112 -3.70 -16.54 5.54
C TYR A 112 -4.77 -17.20 4.65
N PRO A 113 -5.35 -18.34 5.05
CA PRO A 113 -6.25 -19.14 4.21
C PRO A 113 -7.57 -18.41 3.85
N GLN A 114 -7.92 -17.33 4.55
CA GLN A 114 -9.08 -16.49 4.26
C GLN A 114 -8.91 -15.64 2.99
N PHE A 115 -7.70 -15.50 2.46
CA PHE A 115 -7.43 -14.72 1.25
C PHE A 115 -7.08 -15.63 0.07
N ASN A 116 -7.69 -15.38 -1.08
CA ASN A 116 -7.54 -16.15 -2.31
C ASN A 116 -6.85 -15.36 -3.43
N PHE A 117 -6.10 -14.32 -3.08
CA PHE A 117 -5.34 -13.49 -4.01
C PHE A 117 -3.83 -13.60 -3.75
N ALA A 118 -3.04 -13.37 -4.79
CA ALA A 118 -1.60 -13.18 -4.63
C ALA A 118 -1.30 -11.75 -4.20
N VAL A 119 -0.27 -11.57 -3.38
CA VAL A 119 0.18 -10.26 -2.92
C VAL A 119 1.69 -10.17 -2.91
N SER A 120 2.26 -9.17 -3.54
CA SER A 120 3.69 -8.83 -3.43
C SER A 120 3.97 -7.49 -4.13
N MET A 121 5.25 -7.19 -4.28
CA MET A 121 5.78 -6.07 -5.06
C MET A 121 6.85 -6.57 -6.01
N THR A 122 6.85 -6.06 -7.23
CA THR A 122 7.87 -6.33 -8.25
C THR A 122 8.94 -5.24 -8.30
N SER A 123 8.63 -4.06 -7.76
CA SER A 123 9.57 -2.95 -7.63
C SER A 123 9.50 -2.31 -6.25
N ARG A 124 10.62 -1.71 -5.80
CA ARG A 124 10.75 -0.96 -4.55
C ARG A 124 11.35 0.41 -4.80
N GLY A 125 11.05 1.35 -3.91
CA GLY A 125 11.55 2.72 -3.98
C GLY A 125 10.67 3.65 -4.80
N CYS A 126 10.85 4.96 -4.61
CA CYS A 126 10.10 5.99 -5.32
C CYS A 126 10.92 7.27 -5.47
N PRO A 127 11.07 7.83 -6.70
CA PRO A 127 11.86 9.03 -6.94
C PRO A 127 11.20 10.32 -6.43
N ARG A 128 9.90 10.29 -6.09
CA ARG A 128 9.15 11.49 -5.71
C ARG A 128 9.64 12.13 -4.42
N GLY A 129 9.92 11.32 -3.40
CA GLY A 129 10.41 11.83 -2.10
C GLY A 129 9.46 12.83 -1.46
N CYS A 130 8.14 12.58 -1.57
CA CYS A 130 7.13 13.43 -0.96
C CYS A 130 7.35 13.55 0.55
N SER A 131 7.25 14.76 1.10
CA SER A 131 7.58 15.05 2.50
C SER A 131 6.69 14.38 3.54
N PHE A 132 5.51 13.93 3.13
CA PHE A 132 4.56 13.16 3.96
C PHE A 132 4.73 11.63 3.82
N CYS A 133 5.60 11.15 2.92
CA CYS A 133 5.69 9.74 2.56
C CYS A 133 7.01 9.13 3.01
N HIS A 134 6.95 7.98 3.69
CA HIS A 134 8.13 7.30 4.20
C HIS A 134 8.84 6.39 3.19
N VAL A 135 8.27 6.15 2.01
CA VAL A 135 8.81 5.22 1.00
C VAL A 135 10.24 5.58 0.59
N ALA A 136 10.50 6.84 0.26
CA ALA A 136 11.84 7.26 -0.18
C ALA A 136 12.90 7.13 0.94
N ALA A 137 12.51 7.34 2.20
CA ALA A 137 13.39 7.16 3.35
C ALA A 137 13.68 5.69 3.64
N LYS A 138 12.66 4.83 3.49
CA LYS A 138 12.74 3.39 3.75
C LYS A 138 13.41 2.62 2.62
N GLU A 139 13.00 2.85 1.38
CA GLU A 139 13.31 1.98 0.23
C GLU A 139 14.18 2.68 -0.82
N GLY A 140 14.48 3.97 -0.63
CA GLY A 140 15.31 4.75 -1.55
C GLY A 140 14.54 5.55 -2.59
N ARG A 141 15.30 6.42 -3.29
CA ARG A 141 14.76 7.38 -4.28
C ARG A 141 14.84 6.88 -5.73
N CYS A 142 14.99 5.58 -5.93
CA CYS A 142 14.95 4.95 -7.24
C CYS A 142 13.95 3.79 -7.19
N ALA A 143 13.05 3.72 -8.15
CA ALA A 143 12.21 2.55 -8.33
C ALA A 143 13.03 1.47 -9.04
N VAL A 144 13.36 0.39 -8.32
CA VAL A 144 14.18 -0.72 -8.84
C VAL A 144 13.38 -2.01 -8.83
N LYS A 145 13.56 -2.84 -9.86
CA LYS A 145 12.96 -4.18 -9.94
C LYS A 145 13.59 -5.07 -8.86
N VAL A 146 12.75 -5.77 -8.08
CA VAL A 146 13.16 -6.67 -7.00
C VAL A 146 12.63 -8.10 -7.17
N ALA A 147 11.59 -8.31 -7.99
CA ALA A 147 11.01 -9.62 -8.23
C ALA A 147 10.35 -9.69 -9.61
N ASN A 148 10.12 -10.90 -10.09
CA ASN A 148 9.18 -11.20 -11.18
C ASN A 148 7.82 -11.61 -10.61
N VAL A 149 6.78 -11.59 -11.43
CA VAL A 149 5.44 -12.02 -11.01
C VAL A 149 5.43 -13.50 -10.63
N SER A 150 6.23 -14.34 -11.31
CA SER A 150 6.39 -15.76 -11.00
C SER A 150 6.94 -16.04 -9.60
N ASP A 151 7.61 -15.08 -8.97
CA ASP A 151 8.24 -15.27 -7.66
C ASP A 151 7.22 -15.23 -6.49
N PHE A 152 5.95 -14.90 -6.78
CA PHE A 152 4.90 -14.83 -5.76
C PHE A 152 3.50 -15.22 -6.26
N TRP A 153 3.29 -15.37 -7.56
CA TRP A 153 2.01 -15.77 -8.14
C TRP A 153 2.05 -17.21 -8.64
N ASN A 154 1.03 -17.98 -8.28
CA ASN A 154 0.89 -19.39 -8.67
C ASN A 154 -0.58 -19.69 -9.07
N GLY A 155 -1.12 -18.91 -10.01
CA GLY A 155 -2.45 -19.15 -10.56
C GLY A 155 -3.62 -18.55 -9.77
N GLN A 156 -3.38 -17.72 -8.75
CA GLN A 156 -4.44 -16.99 -8.05
C GLN A 156 -5.22 -16.10 -9.03
N LYS A 157 -6.53 -16.01 -8.85
CA LYS A 157 -7.43 -15.25 -9.75
C LYS A 157 -7.26 -13.73 -9.65
N GLU A 158 -6.72 -13.24 -8.55
CA GLU A 158 -6.47 -11.82 -8.29
C GLU A 158 -5.03 -11.62 -7.81
N ILE A 159 -4.41 -10.51 -8.20
CA ILE A 159 -3.10 -10.07 -7.71
C ILE A 159 -3.24 -8.66 -7.15
N ARG A 160 -2.85 -8.48 -5.89
CA ARG A 160 -2.72 -7.18 -5.24
C ARG A 160 -1.28 -6.72 -5.25
N ILE A 161 -1.03 -5.65 -5.98
CA ILE A 161 0.30 -5.16 -6.30
C ILE A 161 0.65 -4.06 -5.30
N LEU A 162 1.72 -4.27 -4.52
CA LEU A 162 2.16 -3.38 -3.46
C LEU A 162 3.32 -2.47 -3.88
N ASP A 163 3.66 -2.41 -5.15
CA ASP A 163 4.73 -1.57 -5.68
C ASP A 163 4.49 -0.11 -5.32
N PRO A 164 5.43 0.58 -4.65
CA PRO A 164 5.25 1.97 -4.25
C PRO A 164 5.13 2.93 -5.43
N ASN A 165 5.83 2.64 -6.54
CA ASN A 165 5.72 3.39 -7.78
C ASN A 165 6.28 2.58 -8.95
N ILE A 166 5.54 1.56 -9.41
CA ILE A 166 5.95 0.71 -10.53
C ILE A 166 6.16 1.51 -11.82
N THR A 167 5.40 2.59 -12.01
CA THR A 167 5.48 3.44 -13.21
C THR A 167 6.83 4.17 -13.34
N ALA A 168 7.55 4.36 -12.24
CA ALA A 168 8.89 4.94 -12.23
C ALA A 168 10.00 3.90 -12.40
N CYS A 169 9.69 2.60 -12.37
CA CYS A 169 10.68 1.55 -12.58
C CYS A 169 11.14 1.54 -14.04
N LYS A 170 12.46 1.38 -14.24
CA LYS A 170 13.04 1.30 -15.59
C LYS A 170 12.48 0.12 -16.39
N GLU A 171 12.25 -0.99 -15.69
CA GLU A 171 11.73 -2.24 -16.24
C GLU A 171 10.18 -2.29 -16.28
N LYS A 172 9.49 -1.15 -16.11
CA LYS A 172 8.01 -1.12 -16.01
C LYS A 172 7.29 -1.86 -17.13
N ARG A 173 7.77 -1.76 -18.38
CA ARG A 173 7.15 -2.44 -19.53
C ARG A 173 7.22 -3.96 -19.41
N ASP A 174 8.36 -4.49 -18.96
CA ASP A 174 8.51 -5.93 -18.72
C ASP A 174 7.60 -6.38 -17.59
N LEU A 175 7.56 -5.63 -16.49
CA LEU A 175 6.69 -5.95 -15.34
C LEU A 175 5.20 -5.89 -15.70
N MET A 176 4.77 -4.85 -16.42
CA MET A 176 3.39 -4.71 -16.88
C MET A 176 3.00 -5.85 -17.84
N ARG A 177 3.92 -6.27 -18.72
CA ARG A 177 3.71 -7.44 -19.58
C ARG A 177 3.54 -8.73 -18.76
N GLN A 178 4.41 -8.97 -17.76
CA GLN A 178 4.29 -10.13 -16.87
C GLN A 178 2.94 -10.16 -16.15
N TYR A 179 2.47 -9.03 -15.59
CA TYR A 179 1.15 -8.93 -14.97
C TYR A 179 0.01 -9.23 -15.97
N LYS A 180 0.08 -8.67 -17.17
CA LYS A 180 -0.91 -8.89 -18.23
C LYS A 180 -1.00 -10.37 -18.61
N GLU A 181 0.14 -11.04 -18.77
CA GLU A 181 0.23 -12.45 -19.15
C GLU A 181 -0.36 -13.42 -18.12
N THR A 182 -0.49 -13.02 -16.85
CA THR A 182 -1.17 -13.85 -15.84
C THR A 182 -2.65 -14.06 -16.12
N GLY A 183 -3.31 -13.12 -16.81
CA GLY A 183 -4.76 -13.09 -16.97
C GLY A 183 -5.54 -12.90 -15.65
N ALA A 184 -4.85 -12.69 -14.53
CA ALA A 184 -5.47 -12.41 -13.24
C ALA A 184 -6.13 -11.02 -13.20
N ILE A 185 -7.00 -10.82 -12.22
CA ILE A 185 -7.55 -9.49 -11.92
C ILE A 185 -6.50 -8.72 -11.12
N LEU A 186 -6.04 -7.59 -11.65
CA LEU A 186 -4.97 -6.79 -11.06
C LEU A 186 -5.53 -5.63 -10.24
N ASP A 187 -4.96 -5.42 -9.05
CA ASP A 187 -5.23 -4.28 -8.18
C ASP A 187 -3.93 -3.58 -7.81
N PHE A 188 -3.68 -2.42 -8.42
CA PHE A 188 -2.51 -1.58 -8.12
C PHE A 188 -2.78 -0.75 -6.86
N THR A 189 -2.71 -1.40 -5.70
CA THR A 189 -3.19 -0.85 -4.42
C THR A 189 -2.46 0.42 -3.98
N GLN A 190 -1.18 0.59 -4.33
CA GLN A 190 -0.39 1.77 -3.99
C GLN A 190 -0.50 2.89 -5.05
N GLY A 191 -1.14 2.59 -6.18
CA GLY A 191 -1.40 3.53 -7.26
C GLY A 191 -0.32 3.60 -8.33
N LEU A 192 -0.72 4.19 -9.45
CA LEU A 192 0.13 4.50 -10.58
C LEU A 192 0.42 6.01 -10.61
N ASP A 193 1.65 6.40 -10.91
CA ASP A 193 2.00 7.81 -11.09
C ASP A 193 1.53 8.30 -12.47
N ILE A 194 0.42 9.02 -12.50
CA ILE A 194 -0.21 9.52 -13.73
C ILE A 194 0.74 10.37 -14.58
N ARG A 195 1.75 11.01 -13.97
CA ARG A 195 2.76 11.85 -14.66
C ARG A 195 3.64 11.06 -15.61
N LEU A 196 3.81 9.74 -15.31
CA LEU A 196 4.74 8.84 -16.01
C LEU A 196 4.04 7.89 -16.99
N LEU A 197 2.72 7.97 -17.10
CA LEU A 197 1.96 7.19 -18.07
C LEU A 197 1.95 7.89 -19.42
N ASN A 198 2.21 7.13 -20.48
CA ASN A 198 2.08 7.54 -21.86
C ASN A 198 1.01 6.71 -22.59
N ASP A 199 0.79 6.95 -23.87
CA ASP A 199 -0.26 6.29 -24.66
C ASP A 199 -0.05 4.77 -24.77
N ASP A 200 1.20 4.32 -24.86
CA ASP A 200 1.53 2.88 -24.87
C ASP A 200 1.17 2.22 -23.53
N ASP A 201 1.48 2.90 -22.39
CA ASP A 201 1.11 2.42 -21.06
C ASP A 201 -0.42 2.32 -20.92
N ILE A 202 -1.16 3.31 -21.47
CA ILE A 202 -2.63 3.31 -21.46
C ILE A 202 -3.17 2.16 -22.32
N ALA A 203 -2.54 1.89 -23.46
CA ALA A 203 -2.90 0.76 -24.32
C ALA A 203 -2.70 -0.58 -23.57
N ASP A 204 -1.56 -0.78 -22.95
CA ASP A 204 -1.28 -1.98 -22.13
C ASP A 204 -2.28 -2.15 -20.97
N ILE A 205 -2.56 -1.05 -20.24
CA ILE A 205 -3.54 -1.05 -19.15
C ILE A 205 -4.96 -1.40 -19.64
N ASN A 206 -5.34 -0.98 -20.86
CA ASN A 206 -6.62 -1.33 -21.45
C ASN A 206 -6.80 -2.83 -21.73
N GLU A 207 -5.71 -3.57 -21.89
CA GLU A 207 -5.74 -5.02 -22.14
C GLU A 207 -5.74 -5.84 -20.84
N MET A 208 -5.44 -5.21 -19.70
CA MET A 208 -5.41 -5.87 -18.40
C MET A 208 -6.82 -6.07 -17.82
N ARG A 209 -6.99 -7.13 -17.04
CA ARG A 209 -8.16 -7.31 -16.19
C ARG A 209 -7.94 -6.57 -14.88
N LEU A 210 -8.61 -5.46 -14.70
CA LEU A 210 -8.40 -4.57 -13.55
C LEU A 210 -9.56 -4.65 -12.56
N ARG A 211 -9.23 -4.65 -11.27
CA ARG A 211 -10.18 -4.42 -10.19
C ARG A 211 -10.50 -2.92 -10.09
N THR A 212 -9.50 -2.14 -9.71
CA THR A 212 -9.57 -0.68 -9.62
C THR A 212 -8.18 -0.12 -9.94
N LEU A 213 -8.15 0.99 -10.65
CA LEU A 213 -6.94 1.79 -10.77
C LEU A 213 -6.92 2.84 -9.67
N HIS A 214 -5.75 3.03 -9.08
CA HIS A 214 -5.49 4.06 -8.09
C HIS A 214 -4.46 5.03 -8.62
N PHE A 215 -4.69 6.31 -8.37
CA PHE A 215 -3.79 7.41 -8.67
C PHE A 215 -3.72 8.34 -7.48
N ALA A 216 -2.86 9.37 -7.53
CA ALA A 216 -2.79 10.40 -6.52
C ALA A 216 -2.65 11.80 -7.15
N TRP A 217 -3.34 12.78 -6.56
CA TRP A 217 -3.15 14.19 -6.79
C TRP A 217 -2.99 14.89 -5.44
N ASP A 218 -1.84 14.66 -4.81
CA ASP A 218 -1.60 15.07 -3.42
C ASP A 218 -1.15 16.53 -3.31
N ASN A 219 -0.26 16.97 -4.22
CA ASN A 219 0.19 18.35 -4.25
C ASN A 219 -0.74 19.20 -5.13
N PRO A 220 -1.43 20.19 -4.56
CA PRO A 220 -2.32 21.07 -5.34
C PRO A 220 -1.59 21.93 -6.38
N LYS A 221 -0.27 22.15 -6.21
CA LYS A 221 0.57 22.93 -7.14
C LYS A 221 1.01 22.12 -8.36
N ASP A 222 0.81 20.79 -8.35
CA ASP A 222 1.07 19.95 -9.53
C ASP A 222 -0.07 20.14 -10.55
N ASP A 223 0.27 20.60 -11.75
CA ASP A 223 -0.69 20.67 -12.87
C ASP A 223 -0.86 19.27 -13.47
N LEU A 224 -1.81 18.51 -12.95
CA LEU A 224 -2.12 17.17 -13.38
C LEU A 224 -3.41 17.04 -14.19
N GLU A 225 -4.18 18.13 -14.33
CA GLU A 225 -5.47 18.08 -15.04
C GLU A 225 -5.33 17.50 -16.44
N THR A 226 -4.36 18.00 -17.22
CA THR A 226 -4.11 17.52 -18.59
C THR A 226 -3.74 16.02 -18.59
N LYS A 227 -2.95 15.57 -17.62
CA LYS A 227 -2.55 14.15 -17.52
C LYS A 227 -3.76 13.25 -17.21
N PHE A 228 -4.60 13.65 -16.24
CA PHE A 228 -5.83 12.92 -15.94
C PHE A 228 -6.79 12.91 -17.12
N ARG A 229 -6.95 14.03 -17.81
CA ARG A 229 -7.82 14.15 -18.99
C ARG A 229 -7.34 13.24 -20.13
N ASN A 230 -6.04 13.22 -20.42
CA ASN A 230 -5.47 12.36 -21.45
C ASN A 230 -5.67 10.88 -21.11
N PHE A 231 -5.42 10.49 -19.86
CA PHE A 231 -5.69 9.11 -19.43
C PHE A 231 -7.17 8.76 -19.57
N ALA A 232 -8.07 9.62 -19.08
CA ALA A 232 -9.51 9.41 -19.18
C ALA A 232 -9.97 9.27 -20.64
N ASN A 233 -9.40 10.01 -21.58
CA ASN A 233 -9.70 9.92 -23.00
C ASN A 233 -9.24 8.61 -23.62
N GLY A 234 -8.03 8.15 -23.30
CA GLY A 234 -7.43 6.91 -23.83
C GLY A 234 -7.94 5.64 -23.15
N PHE A 235 -8.42 5.71 -21.90
CA PHE A 235 -8.87 4.54 -21.17
C PHE A 235 -10.29 4.10 -21.58
N ARG A 236 -10.45 2.80 -21.89
CA ARG A 236 -11.70 2.29 -22.49
C ARG A 236 -12.85 2.15 -21.48
N ARG A 237 -12.57 1.86 -20.20
CA ARG A 237 -13.59 1.59 -19.17
C ARG A 237 -14.11 2.87 -18.52
N LYS A 238 -14.93 3.63 -19.22
CA LYS A 238 -15.42 4.95 -18.80
C LYS A 238 -16.24 4.95 -17.51
N SER A 239 -16.92 3.86 -17.18
CA SER A 239 -17.72 3.75 -15.95
C SER A 239 -16.88 3.55 -14.66
N ASN A 240 -15.60 3.22 -14.80
CA ASN A 240 -14.68 3.01 -13.69
C ASN A 240 -13.25 3.35 -14.11
N ILE A 241 -12.99 4.65 -14.33
CA ILE A 241 -11.66 5.12 -14.76
C ILE A 241 -10.62 4.91 -13.65
N GLY A 242 -11.01 5.09 -12.39
CA GLY A 242 -10.14 4.87 -11.24
C GLY A 242 -10.48 5.75 -10.05
N MET A 243 -9.83 5.46 -8.93
CA MET A 243 -9.85 6.26 -7.72
C MET A 243 -8.61 7.16 -7.67
N VAL A 244 -8.77 8.39 -7.24
CA VAL A 244 -7.66 9.33 -7.09
C VAL A 244 -7.58 9.82 -5.65
N TYR A 245 -6.49 9.48 -4.98
CA TYR A 245 -6.20 9.99 -3.64
C TYR A 245 -5.86 11.47 -3.72
N CYS A 246 -6.50 12.27 -2.85
CA CYS A 246 -6.25 13.69 -2.69
C CYS A 246 -5.85 13.95 -1.24
N LEU A 247 -4.57 14.23 -1.01
CA LEU A 247 -4.10 14.60 0.31
C LEU A 247 -4.62 15.98 0.70
N THR A 248 -5.14 16.08 1.93
CA THR A 248 -5.66 17.31 2.53
C THR A 248 -5.06 17.50 3.92
N ASN A 249 -5.18 18.71 4.47
CA ASN A 249 -4.63 19.07 5.79
C ASN A 249 -3.10 18.96 5.88
N PHE A 250 -2.39 19.11 4.77
CA PHE A 250 -0.93 19.10 4.72
C PHE A 250 -0.37 20.42 4.19
N ASP A 251 -0.54 20.71 2.91
CA ASP A 251 -0.10 21.95 2.25
C ASP A 251 -1.12 22.35 1.16
N SER A 252 -2.39 22.45 1.56
CA SER A 252 -3.48 22.78 0.65
C SER A 252 -4.59 23.56 1.35
N THR A 253 -5.14 24.54 0.65
CA THR A 253 -6.35 25.27 1.08
C THR A 253 -7.61 24.46 0.79
N MET A 254 -8.75 24.87 1.37
CA MET A 254 -10.05 24.26 1.08
C MET A 254 -10.42 24.43 -0.41
N GLU A 255 -10.15 25.60 -0.97
CA GLU A 255 -10.41 25.89 -2.38
C GLU A 255 -9.62 24.97 -3.31
N GLU A 256 -8.32 24.76 -3.07
CA GLU A 256 -7.47 23.83 -3.82
C GLU A 256 -7.93 22.37 -3.66
N ASN A 257 -8.44 22.01 -2.48
CA ASN A 257 -9.00 20.67 -2.26
C ASN A 257 -10.27 20.46 -3.09
N LEU A 258 -11.19 21.41 -3.06
CA LEU A 258 -12.44 21.35 -3.82
C LEU A 258 -12.18 21.37 -5.32
N TYR A 259 -11.24 22.21 -5.79
CA TYR A 259 -10.82 22.24 -7.19
C TYR A 259 -10.42 20.87 -7.69
N ARG A 260 -9.48 20.19 -6.99
CA ARG A 260 -9.02 18.83 -7.37
C ARG A 260 -10.18 17.84 -7.38
N ILE A 261 -11.02 17.85 -6.34
CA ILE A 261 -12.15 16.92 -6.21
C ILE A 261 -13.17 17.11 -7.33
N TYR A 262 -13.57 18.37 -7.61
CA TYR A 262 -14.54 18.65 -8.66
C TYR A 262 -13.98 18.34 -10.05
N THR A 263 -12.75 18.75 -10.34
CA THR A 263 -12.06 18.46 -11.61
C THR A 263 -11.98 16.94 -11.88
N LEU A 264 -11.58 16.16 -10.90
CA LEU A 264 -11.52 14.70 -11.03
C LEU A 264 -12.90 14.07 -11.24
N ARG A 265 -13.91 14.51 -10.50
CA ARG A 265 -15.29 14.04 -10.65
C ARG A 265 -15.83 14.34 -12.05
N ASP A 266 -15.58 15.53 -12.57
CA ASP A 266 -16.05 15.94 -13.89
C ASP A 266 -15.42 15.16 -15.03
N MET A 267 -14.21 14.60 -14.80
CA MET A 267 -13.56 13.66 -15.72
C MET A 267 -14.00 12.19 -15.50
N GLY A 268 -14.88 11.90 -14.52
CA GLY A 268 -15.37 10.55 -14.24
C GLY A 268 -14.52 9.73 -13.28
N TYR A 269 -13.49 10.30 -12.65
CA TYR A 269 -12.75 9.66 -11.58
C TYR A 269 -13.54 9.65 -10.27
N LYS A 270 -13.10 8.80 -9.35
CA LYS A 270 -13.60 8.76 -7.97
C LYS A 270 -12.55 9.40 -7.05
N PRO A 271 -12.66 10.68 -6.71
CA PRO A 271 -11.76 11.30 -5.75
C PRO A 271 -11.93 10.64 -4.38
N TYR A 272 -10.83 10.52 -3.65
CA TYR A 272 -10.81 9.99 -2.29
C TYR A 272 -9.92 10.86 -1.41
N VAL A 273 -10.52 11.50 -0.43
CA VAL A 273 -9.84 12.43 0.47
C VAL A 273 -9.04 11.67 1.53
N MET A 274 -7.72 11.85 1.50
CA MET A 274 -6.80 11.40 2.53
C MET A 274 -6.49 12.59 3.44
N VAL A 275 -6.77 12.44 4.73
CA VAL A 275 -6.54 13.52 5.71
C VAL A 275 -5.23 13.26 6.43
N TYR A 276 -4.24 14.15 6.22
CA TYR A 276 -3.01 14.13 6.98
C TYR A 276 -3.30 14.50 8.44
N ASP A 277 -2.71 13.80 9.40
CA ASP A 277 -2.94 14.00 10.83
C ASP A 277 -4.43 14.13 11.19
N LYS A 278 -5.20 13.15 10.80
CA LYS A 278 -6.65 13.14 10.95
C LYS A 278 -7.14 13.40 12.39
N PRO A 279 -6.48 12.93 13.46
CA PRO A 279 -6.90 13.24 14.82
C PRO A 279 -7.02 14.75 15.08
N HIS A 280 -6.04 15.53 14.62
CA HIS A 280 -5.94 16.98 14.86
C HIS A 280 -6.52 17.83 13.73
N ALA A 281 -7.01 17.22 12.65
CA ALA A 281 -7.56 17.93 11.50
C ALA A 281 -8.81 18.76 11.87
N PRO A 282 -9.00 19.95 11.26
CA PRO A 282 -10.19 20.77 11.43
C PRO A 282 -11.48 20.01 11.11
N LYS A 283 -12.58 20.42 11.76
CA LYS A 283 -13.91 19.81 11.55
C LYS A 283 -14.31 19.82 10.07
N GLU A 284 -14.05 20.92 9.39
CA GLU A 284 -14.39 21.12 7.98
C GLU A 284 -13.68 20.12 7.06
N ILE A 285 -12.40 19.84 7.31
CA ILE A 285 -11.64 18.82 6.57
C ILE A 285 -12.21 17.40 6.83
N LYS A 286 -12.61 17.10 8.07
CA LYS A 286 -13.28 15.83 8.40
C LYS A 286 -14.66 15.72 7.71
N GLN A 287 -15.38 16.82 7.57
CA GLN A 287 -16.62 16.89 6.81
C GLN A 287 -16.37 16.70 5.31
N LEU A 288 -15.33 17.34 4.75
CA LEU A 288 -14.91 17.14 3.36
C LEU A 288 -14.61 15.67 3.07
N GLN A 289 -13.86 15.02 3.96
CA GLN A 289 -13.58 13.58 3.86
C GLN A 289 -14.88 12.76 3.86
N ARG A 290 -15.77 13.02 4.81
CA ARG A 290 -17.04 12.29 4.90
C ARG A 290 -17.90 12.48 3.66
N TRP A 291 -18.01 13.70 3.17
CA TRP A 291 -18.78 14.02 1.96
C TRP A 291 -18.20 13.31 0.74
N CYS A 292 -16.89 13.46 0.49
CA CYS A 292 -16.23 12.93 -0.69
C CYS A 292 -16.16 11.39 -0.68
N ASN A 293 -15.78 10.78 0.45
CA ASN A 293 -15.52 9.35 0.52
C ASN A 293 -16.78 8.50 0.69
N ASN A 294 -17.90 9.10 1.11
CA ASN A 294 -19.17 8.40 1.17
C ASN A 294 -19.87 8.46 -0.20
N LYS A 295 -19.89 7.34 -0.90
CA LYS A 295 -20.46 7.23 -2.26
C LYS A 295 -21.91 7.73 -2.35
N ILE A 296 -22.74 7.48 -1.34
CA ILE A 296 -24.14 7.89 -1.35
C ILE A 296 -24.22 9.42 -1.25
N ILE A 297 -23.53 10.01 -0.27
CA ILE A 297 -23.51 11.45 -0.05
C ILE A 297 -22.93 12.16 -1.27
N PHE A 298 -21.78 11.72 -1.77
CA PHE A 298 -21.08 12.33 -2.90
C PHE A 298 -21.90 12.33 -4.20
N ASN A 299 -22.74 11.31 -4.39
CA ASN A 299 -23.61 11.23 -5.56
C ASN A 299 -24.89 12.03 -5.41
N SER A 300 -25.46 12.15 -4.20
CA SER A 300 -26.69 12.87 -3.93
C SER A 300 -26.49 14.37 -3.70
N CYS A 301 -25.38 14.74 -3.03
CA CYS A 301 -25.04 16.14 -2.77
C CYS A 301 -23.86 16.55 -3.66
N LYS A 302 -24.12 17.32 -4.71
CA LYS A 302 -23.12 17.64 -5.73
C LYS A 302 -22.08 18.67 -5.30
N ARG A 303 -22.43 19.54 -4.38
CA ARG A 303 -21.55 20.60 -3.88
C ARG A 303 -21.27 20.40 -2.39
N PHE A 304 -20.04 20.62 -1.98
CA PHE A 304 -19.66 20.52 -0.58
C PHE A 304 -20.34 21.58 0.27
N GLU A 305 -20.52 22.77 -0.30
CA GLU A 305 -21.20 23.91 0.34
C GLU A 305 -22.66 23.56 0.73
N ASP A 306 -23.35 22.74 -0.08
CA ASP A 306 -24.72 22.28 0.21
C ASP A 306 -24.75 21.19 1.29
N TYR A 307 -23.63 20.51 1.51
CA TYR A 307 -23.51 19.44 2.50
C TYR A 307 -23.26 19.97 3.92
N ILE A 308 -22.59 21.11 4.05
CA ILE A 308 -22.24 21.68 5.35
C ILE A 308 -23.29 22.67 5.89
N GLN A 309 -24.33 22.97 5.11
CA GLN A 309 -25.50 23.72 5.57
C GLN A 309 -26.40 22.81 6.44
#